data_578847c143a15397e54c1da10672fae4
#
_entry.id   578847c143a15397e54c1da10672fae4
#
_cell.length_a   1.000
_cell.length_b   1.000
_cell.length_c   1.000
_cell.angle_alpha   90.00
_cell.angle_beta   90.00
_cell.angle_gamma   90.00
#
_symmetry.space_group_name_H-M   'P 1'
#
loop_
_entity.id
_entity.type
_entity.pdbx_description
1 polymer ?
#
loop_
_entity_poly.entity_id
_entity_poly.type
_entity_poly.pdbx_seq_one_letter_code
_entity_poly.pdbx_strand_id
1 'polypeptide(L)'
;VRIVTFNVNGFRGMLNQGEVISEEELCINLQRLKAFIDDLKMNDEDVVILQEVPHKRLIDKTIVPWTWEEQSMFQRFVDTFDKEYKIFYPRFLIDSNQCTIGLGSKETRWKASQKHIIKYNRFHHYGNKLIEIEKENDILLGVHINPCDEMWSLIINSLNKNKVTYVVGDFNAYEKRGEMKNKPSVLRGLGYNSFIPSNVITDYKDNSSIDNFYVDNNFNFENGISIEVKKTDRFISDHGCCFLNIQNP
;
A
#
# COMPACT_ATOMS: atom_id res chain seq x y z
N VAL A 1 -1.34 13.96 11.97
CA VAL A 1 -0.77 12.92 11.09
C VAL A 1 -1.86 12.29 10.28
N ARG A 2 -1.67 12.18 8.99
CA ARG A 2 -2.57 11.47 8.09
C ARG A 2 -1.81 10.35 7.40
N ILE A 3 -2.29 9.12 7.57
CA ILE A 3 -1.77 7.96 6.87
C ILE A 3 -2.82 7.56 5.82
N VAL A 4 -2.41 7.44 4.58
CA VAL A 4 -3.28 7.10 3.46
C VAL A 4 -2.85 5.77 2.86
N THR A 5 -3.78 4.90 2.53
CA THR A 5 -3.53 3.69 1.74
C THR A 5 -4.41 3.66 0.51
N PHE A 6 -3.83 3.28 -0.62
CA PHE A 6 -4.52 3.28 -1.89
C PHE A 6 -3.91 2.27 -2.87
N ASN A 7 -4.64 1.21 -3.18
CA ASN A 7 -4.29 0.33 -4.28
C ASN A 7 -4.64 1.00 -5.61
N VAL A 8 -3.66 1.20 -6.48
CA VAL A 8 -3.81 1.94 -7.75
C VAL A 8 -4.05 1.04 -8.96
N ASN A 9 -4.25 -0.26 -8.75
CA ASN A 9 -4.54 -1.27 -9.79
C ASN A 9 -3.68 -1.12 -11.05
N GLY A 10 -2.39 -0.86 -10.91
CA GLY A 10 -1.50 -0.70 -12.06
C GLY A 10 -1.86 0.46 -13.00
N PHE A 11 -2.54 1.50 -12.49
CA PHE A 11 -3.08 2.66 -13.24
C PHE A 11 -4.15 2.28 -14.27
N ARG A 12 -4.83 1.13 -14.10
CA ARG A 12 -5.83 0.62 -15.04
C ARG A 12 -7.27 1.02 -14.70
N GLY A 13 -7.49 1.76 -13.62
CA GLY A 13 -8.83 2.10 -13.15
C GLY A 13 -9.59 0.82 -12.78
N MET A 14 -10.78 0.63 -13.34
CA MET A 14 -11.65 -0.53 -13.08
C MET A 14 -11.32 -1.78 -13.93
N LEU A 15 -10.32 -1.72 -14.82
CA LEU A 15 -9.97 -2.84 -15.69
C LEU A 15 -9.31 -3.98 -14.93
N ASN A 16 -9.55 -5.23 -15.39
CA ASN A 16 -8.89 -6.41 -14.84
C ASN A 16 -7.40 -6.45 -15.20
N GLN A 17 -6.63 -7.17 -14.38
CA GLN A 17 -5.28 -7.58 -14.78
C GLN A 17 -5.39 -8.46 -16.03
N GLY A 18 -4.73 -8.03 -17.12
CA GLY A 18 -4.80 -8.74 -18.41
C GLY A 18 -5.73 -8.11 -19.45
N GLU A 19 -6.63 -7.21 -19.06
CA GLU A 19 -7.33 -6.37 -20.04
C GLU A 19 -6.35 -5.36 -20.64
N VAL A 20 -6.48 -5.15 -21.94
CA VAL A 20 -5.59 -4.26 -22.69
C VAL A 20 -5.98 -2.80 -22.40
N ILE A 21 -5.01 -2.02 -22.01
CA ILE A 21 -5.12 -0.56 -21.86
C ILE A 21 -3.99 0.08 -22.66
N SER A 22 -4.27 1.19 -23.32
CA SER A 22 -3.24 1.90 -24.07
C SER A 22 -2.23 2.60 -23.14
N GLU A 23 -1.02 2.79 -23.62
CA GLU A 23 0.00 3.56 -22.89
C GLU A 23 -0.48 5.00 -22.61
N GLU A 24 -1.19 5.59 -23.58
CA GLU A 24 -1.77 6.93 -23.42
C GLU A 24 -2.76 6.98 -22.26
N GLU A 25 -3.68 6.02 -22.15
CA GLU A 25 -4.63 5.94 -21.02
C GLU A 25 -3.91 5.71 -19.69
N LEU A 26 -2.88 4.87 -19.65
CA LEU A 26 -2.05 4.69 -18.44
C LEU A 26 -1.42 6.02 -18.01
N CYS A 27 -0.90 6.80 -18.95
CA CYS A 27 -0.33 8.12 -18.67
C CYS A 27 -1.39 9.11 -18.16
N ILE A 28 -2.58 9.11 -18.77
CA ILE A 28 -3.70 9.95 -18.31
C ILE A 28 -4.10 9.58 -16.88
N ASN A 29 -4.20 8.27 -16.58
CA ASN A 29 -4.56 7.81 -15.26
C ASN A 29 -3.47 8.13 -14.22
N LEU A 30 -2.19 8.07 -14.59
CA LEU A 30 -1.09 8.54 -13.74
C LEU A 30 -1.21 10.03 -13.43
N GLN A 31 -1.56 10.87 -14.40
CA GLN A 31 -1.77 12.31 -14.16
C GLN A 31 -3.01 12.56 -13.26
N ARG A 32 -4.07 11.77 -13.41
CA ARG A 32 -5.24 11.83 -12.51
C ARG A 32 -4.85 11.45 -11.08
N LEU A 33 -4.05 10.38 -10.92
CA LEU A 33 -3.51 10.01 -9.61
C LEU A 33 -2.65 11.14 -9.03
N LYS A 34 -1.78 11.74 -9.85
CA LYS A 34 -0.96 12.88 -9.40
C LYS A 34 -1.83 14.02 -8.89
N ALA A 35 -2.84 14.45 -9.67
CA ALA A 35 -3.76 15.51 -9.27
C ALA A 35 -4.50 15.16 -7.97
N PHE A 36 -4.95 13.90 -7.83
CA PHE A 36 -5.59 13.43 -6.60
C PHE A 36 -4.66 13.52 -5.38
N ILE A 37 -3.39 13.12 -5.53
CA ILE A 37 -2.39 13.22 -4.46
C ILE A 37 -2.06 14.68 -4.12
N ASP A 38 -1.97 15.57 -5.14
CA ASP A 38 -1.74 17.00 -4.93
C ASP A 38 -2.88 17.66 -4.14
N ASP A 39 -4.12 17.26 -4.41
CA ASP A 39 -5.30 17.74 -3.69
C ASP A 39 -5.32 17.33 -2.21
N LEU A 40 -4.56 16.33 -1.84
CA LEU A 40 -4.39 15.95 -0.43
C LEU A 40 -3.64 17.02 0.39
N LYS A 41 -2.83 17.87 -0.25
CA LYS A 41 -2.03 18.92 0.40
C LYS A 41 -1.26 18.38 1.60
N MET A 42 -0.42 17.38 1.33
CA MET A 42 0.33 16.65 2.36
C MET A 42 1.28 17.58 3.12
N ASN A 43 1.27 17.49 4.44
CA ASN A 43 2.26 18.11 5.29
C ASN A 43 3.46 17.16 5.54
N ASP A 44 4.41 17.59 6.38
CA ASP A 44 5.64 16.82 6.68
C ASP A 44 5.40 15.56 7.52
N GLU A 45 4.24 15.42 8.13
CA GLU A 45 3.84 14.26 8.93
C GLU A 45 2.99 13.24 8.17
N ASP A 46 2.47 13.63 7.00
CA ASP A 46 1.58 12.79 6.21
C ASP A 46 2.37 11.79 5.35
N VAL A 47 1.76 10.64 5.09
CA VAL A 47 2.31 9.62 4.21
C VAL A 47 1.20 8.89 3.44
N VAL A 48 1.47 8.59 2.19
CA VAL A 48 0.61 7.79 1.32
C VAL A 48 1.33 6.49 0.98
N ILE A 49 0.65 5.37 1.15
CA ILE A 49 1.10 4.05 0.74
C ILE A 49 0.30 3.61 -0.48
N LEU A 50 0.97 3.49 -1.61
CA LEU A 50 0.39 3.05 -2.88
C LEU A 50 0.73 1.58 -3.11
N GLN A 51 -0.27 0.75 -3.37
CA GLN A 51 -0.10 -0.64 -3.78
C GLN A 51 -0.32 -0.77 -5.29
N GLU A 52 0.21 -1.82 -5.87
CA GLU A 52 0.12 -2.15 -7.30
C GLU A 52 0.69 -1.08 -8.25
N VAL A 53 1.67 -0.31 -7.81
CA VAL A 53 2.41 0.57 -8.72
C VAL A 53 3.16 -0.29 -9.74
N PRO A 54 2.98 -0.09 -11.06
CA PRO A 54 3.63 -0.90 -12.09
C PRO A 54 5.16 -0.87 -11.95
N HIS A 55 5.79 -2.03 -11.98
CA HIS A 55 7.24 -2.13 -11.89
C HIS A 55 7.85 -3.04 -12.96
N LYS A 56 7.33 -4.26 -13.13
CA LYS A 56 7.75 -5.21 -14.17
C LYS A 56 6.57 -6.08 -14.59
N ARG A 57 6.64 -6.67 -15.77
CA ARG A 57 5.60 -7.56 -16.28
C ARG A 57 5.99 -9.03 -16.11
N LEU A 58 5.03 -9.83 -15.65
CA LEU A 58 5.12 -11.29 -15.66
C LEU A 58 4.43 -11.82 -16.91
N ILE A 59 5.16 -12.53 -17.78
CA ILE A 59 4.60 -13.27 -18.92
C ILE A 59 4.91 -14.75 -18.67
N ASP A 60 3.87 -15.60 -18.67
CA ASP A 60 3.97 -17.05 -18.54
C ASP A 60 4.88 -17.54 -17.41
N LYS A 61 4.75 -16.94 -16.23
CA LYS A 61 5.57 -17.21 -15.03
C LYS A 61 7.06 -16.89 -15.17
N THR A 62 7.48 -16.34 -16.29
CA THR A 62 8.83 -15.85 -16.51
C THR A 62 8.82 -14.34 -16.32
N ILE A 63 9.73 -13.83 -15.52
CA ILE A 63 9.92 -12.40 -15.38
C ILE A 63 10.60 -11.92 -16.64
N VAL A 64 9.84 -11.20 -17.44
CA VAL A 64 10.37 -10.53 -18.61
C VAL A 64 10.73 -9.11 -18.18
N PRO A 65 11.95 -8.64 -18.50
CA PRO A 65 12.21 -7.22 -18.40
C PRO A 65 11.10 -6.48 -19.14
N TRP A 66 10.61 -5.40 -18.58
CA TRP A 66 9.64 -4.55 -19.24
C TRP A 66 10.09 -4.28 -20.68
N THR A 67 9.16 -4.27 -21.63
CA THR A 67 9.39 -3.60 -22.89
C THR A 67 9.80 -2.15 -22.62
N TRP A 68 10.45 -1.47 -23.55
CA TRP A 68 10.82 -0.06 -23.41
C TRP A 68 9.64 0.80 -22.91
N GLU A 69 8.44 0.49 -23.36
CA GLU A 69 7.20 1.17 -23.01
C GLU A 69 6.81 0.97 -21.53
N GLU A 70 7.03 -0.22 -21.00
CA GLU A 70 6.66 -0.58 -19.63
C GLU A 70 7.72 -0.15 -18.61
N GLN A 71 9.01 -0.21 -18.92
CA GLN A 71 10.05 0.48 -18.16
C GLN A 71 9.74 1.98 -18.07
N SER A 72 9.11 2.52 -19.12
CA SER A 72 8.68 3.90 -19.16
C SER A 72 7.62 4.21 -18.09
N MET A 73 6.70 3.29 -17.74
CA MET A 73 5.63 3.60 -16.76
C MET A 73 6.14 3.79 -15.34
N PHE A 74 7.02 2.92 -14.85
CA PHE A 74 7.63 3.13 -13.53
C PHE A 74 8.51 4.39 -13.52
N GLN A 75 9.31 4.60 -14.56
CA GLN A 75 10.12 5.81 -14.67
C GLN A 75 9.25 7.06 -14.77
N ARG A 76 8.15 7.02 -15.52
CA ARG A 76 7.18 8.13 -15.58
C ARG A 76 6.50 8.38 -14.23
N PHE A 77 6.20 7.33 -13.47
CA PHE A 77 5.73 7.49 -12.09
C PHE A 77 6.76 8.24 -11.25
N VAL A 78 8.02 7.80 -11.29
CA VAL A 78 9.11 8.45 -10.55
C VAL A 78 9.26 9.90 -11.01
N ASP A 79 9.35 10.16 -12.30
CA ASP A 79 9.53 11.52 -12.86
C ASP A 79 8.34 12.44 -12.53
N THR A 80 7.14 11.86 -12.41
CA THR A 80 5.92 12.59 -12.06
C THR A 80 5.91 13.03 -10.61
N PHE A 81 6.36 12.15 -9.70
CA PHE A 81 6.25 12.38 -8.26
C PHE A 81 7.53 12.91 -7.62
N ASP A 82 8.72 12.53 -8.10
CA ASP A 82 9.99 12.87 -7.43
C ASP A 82 10.27 14.38 -7.36
N LYS A 83 9.68 15.18 -8.19
CA LYS A 83 9.85 16.65 -8.15
C LYS A 83 9.24 17.28 -6.89
N GLU A 84 8.10 16.78 -6.43
CA GLU A 84 7.29 17.38 -5.37
C GLU A 84 7.17 16.51 -4.13
N TYR A 85 7.45 15.19 -4.29
CA TYR A 85 7.31 14.20 -3.22
C TYR A 85 8.63 13.46 -3.00
N LYS A 86 8.84 13.02 -1.77
CA LYS A 86 9.85 12.04 -1.44
C LYS A 86 9.25 10.65 -1.66
N ILE A 87 9.93 9.83 -2.45
CA ILE A 87 9.50 8.48 -2.77
C ILE A 87 10.24 7.49 -1.86
N PHE A 88 9.49 6.63 -1.20
CA PHE A 88 10.01 5.51 -0.44
C PHE A 88 9.81 4.23 -1.24
N TYR A 89 10.90 3.52 -1.47
CA TYR A 89 10.92 2.29 -2.23
C TYR A 89 10.88 1.07 -1.33
N PRO A 90 10.30 -0.06 -1.77
CA PRO A 90 10.48 -1.33 -1.08
C PRO A 90 11.97 -1.69 -1.02
N ARG A 91 12.35 -2.44 0.00
CA ARG A 91 13.76 -2.81 0.24
C ARG A 91 14.40 -3.53 -0.94
N PHE A 92 13.62 -4.33 -1.66
CA PHE A 92 14.06 -5.06 -2.84
C PHE A 92 13.08 -4.83 -3.97
N LEU A 93 13.48 -4.10 -5.00
CA LEU A 93 12.78 -3.97 -6.26
C LEU A 93 13.15 -5.16 -7.16
N ILE A 94 12.85 -6.38 -6.71
CA ILE A 94 13.19 -7.58 -7.45
C ILE A 94 11.90 -8.23 -7.95
N ASP A 95 11.90 -8.60 -9.23
CA ASP A 95 11.14 -9.69 -9.81
C ASP A 95 9.62 -9.70 -9.57
N SER A 96 8.97 -8.54 -9.63
CA SER A 96 7.51 -8.44 -9.57
C SER A 96 7.01 -7.43 -10.60
N ASN A 97 5.82 -7.68 -11.15
CA ASN A 97 5.14 -6.76 -12.07
C ASN A 97 4.64 -5.48 -11.39
N GLN A 98 4.52 -5.48 -10.07
CA GLN A 98 3.99 -4.39 -9.28
C GLN A 98 4.77 -4.24 -7.97
N CYS A 99 4.77 -3.04 -7.41
CA CYS A 99 5.39 -2.77 -6.11
C CYS A 99 4.50 -1.90 -5.22
N THR A 100 4.81 -1.91 -3.92
CA THR A 100 4.26 -0.99 -2.93
C THR A 100 5.23 0.16 -2.76
N ILE A 101 4.75 1.40 -2.87
CA ILE A 101 5.54 2.63 -2.80
C ILE A 101 4.98 3.52 -1.70
N GLY A 102 5.84 4.20 -0.97
CA GLY A 102 5.45 5.27 -0.05
C GLY A 102 5.71 6.64 -0.68
N LEU A 103 4.83 7.61 -0.43
CA LEU A 103 5.01 9.02 -0.79
C LEU A 103 4.88 9.87 0.47
N GLY A 104 5.81 10.78 0.67
CA GLY A 104 5.74 11.86 1.64
C GLY A 104 5.97 13.22 0.97
N SER A 105 5.64 14.33 1.62
CA SER A 105 6.08 15.64 1.15
C SER A 105 7.61 15.68 1.03
N LYS A 106 8.19 16.65 0.33
CA LYS A 106 9.68 16.78 0.29
C LYS A 106 10.28 16.98 1.67
N GLU A 107 9.55 17.64 2.55
CA GLU A 107 9.94 17.94 3.93
C GLU A 107 9.56 16.85 4.93
N THR A 108 9.09 15.70 4.42
CA THR A 108 8.55 14.65 5.29
C THR A 108 9.52 14.19 6.36
N ARG A 109 9.00 14.01 7.56
CA ARG A 109 9.72 13.43 8.72
C ARG A 109 9.84 11.91 8.64
N TRP A 110 9.09 11.27 7.74
CA TRP A 110 9.23 9.84 7.47
C TRP A 110 10.55 9.54 6.73
N LYS A 111 11.14 8.41 7.01
CA LYS A 111 12.34 7.89 6.35
C LYS A 111 12.26 6.38 6.16
N ALA A 112 13.03 5.84 5.23
CA ALA A 112 13.15 4.40 5.05
C ALA A 112 13.69 3.77 6.36
N SER A 113 13.03 2.72 6.85
CA SER A 113 13.43 2.09 8.10
C SER A 113 14.72 1.28 7.92
N GLN A 114 15.61 1.43 8.88
CA GLN A 114 16.83 0.63 8.98
C GLN A 114 16.64 -0.66 9.79
N LYS A 115 15.48 -0.84 10.42
CA LYS A 115 15.23 -1.93 11.39
C LYS A 115 15.01 -3.29 10.74
N HIS A 116 14.63 -3.31 9.45
CA HIS A 116 14.38 -4.55 8.71
C HIS A 116 13.46 -5.53 9.45
N ILE A 117 12.25 -5.06 9.73
CA ILE A 117 11.23 -5.79 10.49
C ILE A 117 10.93 -7.15 9.83
N ILE A 118 10.66 -7.12 8.53
CA ILE A 118 10.43 -8.34 7.76
C ILE A 118 11.77 -8.95 7.36
N LYS A 119 12.09 -10.07 7.96
CA LYS A 119 13.28 -10.87 7.60
C LYS A 119 12.94 -11.82 6.47
N TYR A 120 12.99 -11.33 5.24
CA TYR A 120 12.95 -12.19 4.06
C TYR A 120 14.32 -12.20 3.39
N ASN A 121 14.69 -13.35 2.84
CA ASN A 121 15.88 -13.42 2.02
C ASN A 121 15.57 -12.89 0.62
N ARG A 122 16.64 -12.58 -0.15
CA ARG A 122 16.53 -12.05 -1.52
C ARG A 122 15.77 -12.95 -2.51
N PHE A 123 15.41 -14.17 -2.13
CA PHE A 123 14.67 -15.13 -2.94
C PHE A 123 13.15 -15.09 -2.69
N HIS A 124 12.68 -14.31 -1.70
CA HIS A 124 11.25 -14.17 -1.48
C HIS A 124 10.65 -13.20 -2.51
N HIS A 125 9.71 -13.71 -3.32
CA HIS A 125 9.00 -12.96 -4.35
C HIS A 125 8.11 -11.84 -3.81
N TYR A 126 8.03 -11.65 -2.50
CA TYR A 126 7.16 -10.66 -1.85
C TYR A 126 7.87 -9.35 -1.50
N GLY A 127 9.15 -9.22 -1.78
CA GLY A 127 9.94 -8.04 -1.40
C GLY A 127 9.39 -6.72 -1.93
N ASN A 128 8.80 -6.73 -3.12
CA ASN A 128 8.16 -5.57 -3.73
C ASN A 128 6.80 -5.22 -3.13
N LYS A 129 6.20 -6.12 -2.38
CA LYS A 129 4.86 -5.96 -1.80
C LYS A 129 4.86 -5.30 -0.43
N LEU A 130 6.04 -5.06 0.13
CA LEU A 130 6.23 -4.59 1.49
C LEU A 130 7.15 -3.37 1.50
N ILE A 131 6.76 -2.36 2.26
CA ILE A 131 7.59 -1.17 2.51
C ILE A 131 7.65 -0.90 4.00
N GLU A 132 8.84 -0.58 4.49
CA GLU A 132 9.10 -0.25 5.89
C GLU A 132 9.60 1.18 5.98
N ILE A 133 8.84 2.03 6.66
CA ILE A 133 9.24 3.41 6.94
C ILE A 133 9.10 3.71 8.43
N GLU A 134 9.87 4.69 8.89
CA GLU A 134 9.86 5.09 10.29
C GLU A 134 9.83 6.61 10.45
N LYS A 135 9.20 7.06 11.52
CA LYS A 135 9.21 8.44 11.99
C LYS A 135 9.36 8.43 13.50
N GLU A 136 10.50 8.91 14.03
CA GLU A 136 10.81 8.87 15.46
C GLU A 136 10.75 7.43 16.03
N ASN A 137 9.76 7.14 16.85
CA ASN A 137 9.52 5.82 17.42
C ASN A 137 8.46 5.02 16.66
N ASP A 138 7.77 5.65 15.72
CA ASP A 138 6.74 5.01 14.92
C ASP A 138 7.33 4.24 13.77
N ILE A 139 6.84 3.03 13.57
CA ILE A 139 7.18 2.19 12.43
C ILE A 139 5.89 1.89 11.68
N LEU A 140 5.91 2.18 10.38
CA LEU A 140 4.84 1.84 9.47
C LEU A 140 5.31 0.76 8.51
N LEU A 141 4.54 -0.33 8.46
CA LEU A 141 4.65 -1.39 7.48
C LEU A 141 3.53 -1.24 6.46
N GLY A 142 3.87 -0.78 5.26
CA GLY A 142 2.95 -0.76 4.12
C GLY A 142 2.93 -2.12 3.43
N VAL A 143 1.75 -2.65 3.14
CA VAL A 143 1.58 -4.01 2.63
C VAL A 143 0.67 -4.07 1.41
N HIS A 144 0.96 -5.01 0.51
CA HIS A 144 0.03 -5.58 -0.45
C HIS A 144 0.16 -7.09 -0.33
N ILE A 145 -0.72 -7.71 0.46
CA ILE A 145 -0.60 -9.13 0.78
C ILE A 145 -1.25 -9.97 -0.31
N ASN A 146 -0.49 -10.86 -0.93
CA ASN A 146 -1.08 -11.88 -1.78
C ASN A 146 -1.96 -12.79 -0.91
N PRO A 147 -3.10 -13.29 -1.42
CA PRO A 147 -3.97 -14.20 -0.68
C PRO A 147 -3.35 -15.60 -0.58
N CYS A 148 -2.17 -15.69 0.07
CA CYS A 148 -1.45 -16.93 0.30
C CYS A 148 -0.94 -16.99 1.75
N ASP A 149 -0.95 -18.20 2.32
CA ASP A 149 -0.56 -18.43 3.71
C ASP A 149 0.91 -18.12 3.98
N GLU A 150 1.79 -18.28 3.01
CA GLU A 150 3.23 -18.02 3.17
C GLU A 150 3.51 -16.54 3.50
N MET A 151 2.93 -15.64 2.73
CA MET A 151 3.13 -14.19 2.95
C MET A 151 2.49 -13.75 4.27
N TRP A 152 1.29 -14.25 4.59
CA TRP A 152 0.65 -14.00 5.87
C TRP A 152 1.50 -14.50 7.03
N SER A 153 2.05 -15.71 6.94
CA SER A 153 2.92 -16.27 7.98
C SER A 153 4.19 -15.46 8.17
N LEU A 154 4.77 -14.96 7.09
CA LEU A 154 5.93 -14.07 7.15
C LEU A 154 5.63 -12.80 7.93
N ILE A 155 4.51 -12.14 7.62
CA ILE A 155 4.09 -10.90 8.29
C ILE A 155 3.77 -11.15 9.76
N ILE A 156 2.92 -12.15 10.07
CA ILE A 156 2.52 -12.50 11.43
C ILE A 156 3.75 -12.82 12.30
N ASN A 157 4.67 -13.63 11.79
CA ASN A 157 5.89 -13.99 12.52
C ASN A 157 6.80 -12.78 12.76
N SER A 158 6.81 -11.82 11.85
CA SER A 158 7.61 -10.60 11.98
C SER A 158 6.99 -9.63 12.99
N LEU A 159 5.67 -9.43 12.94
CA LEU A 159 4.94 -8.60 13.90
C LEU A 159 4.99 -9.15 15.32
N ASN A 160 4.99 -10.48 15.46
CA ASN A 160 5.13 -11.13 16.77
C ASN A 160 6.50 -10.91 17.44
N LYS A 161 7.52 -10.59 16.65
CA LYS A 161 8.90 -10.37 17.13
C LYS A 161 9.30 -8.91 17.23
N ASN A 162 8.61 -8.04 16.52
CA ASN A 162 8.99 -6.65 16.37
C ASN A 162 7.78 -5.75 16.61
N LYS A 163 8.00 -4.68 17.35
CA LYS A 163 6.98 -3.65 17.53
C LYS A 163 6.86 -2.83 16.23
N VAL A 164 5.67 -2.84 15.65
CA VAL A 164 5.28 -2.02 14.49
C VAL A 164 4.08 -1.19 14.94
N THR A 165 4.10 0.11 14.71
CA THR A 165 3.01 1.00 15.12
C THR A 165 1.81 0.87 14.19
N TYR A 166 2.08 0.86 12.87
CA TYR A 166 1.04 0.83 11.84
C TYR A 166 1.32 -0.27 10.82
N VAL A 167 0.32 -1.11 10.54
CA VAL A 167 0.32 -2.02 9.38
C VAL A 167 -0.82 -1.58 8.46
N VAL A 168 -0.48 -1.19 7.24
CA VAL A 168 -1.37 -0.40 6.37
C VAL A 168 -1.35 -0.94 4.95
N GLY A 169 -2.49 -1.12 4.33
CA GLY A 169 -2.51 -1.49 2.92
C GLY A 169 -3.66 -2.40 2.52
N ASP A 170 -3.45 -3.05 1.39
CA ASP A 170 -4.31 -4.10 0.86
C ASP A 170 -3.90 -5.46 1.46
N PHE A 171 -4.79 -6.00 2.27
CA PHE A 171 -4.58 -7.27 2.96
C PHE A 171 -5.10 -8.47 2.16
N ASN A 172 -5.87 -8.24 1.10
CA ASN A 172 -6.54 -9.29 0.34
C ASN A 172 -7.29 -10.30 1.23
N ALA A 173 -7.72 -9.87 2.41
CA ALA A 173 -8.41 -10.68 3.40
C ALA A 173 -9.42 -9.86 4.19
N TYR A 174 -10.62 -10.39 4.33
CA TYR A 174 -11.66 -9.86 5.19
C TYR A 174 -12.51 -11.00 5.76
N GLU A 175 -13.30 -10.73 6.78
CA GLU A 175 -14.00 -11.76 7.58
C GLU A 175 -14.95 -12.67 6.78
N LYS A 176 -15.38 -12.24 5.59
CA LYS A 176 -16.29 -12.99 4.72
C LYS A 176 -15.57 -13.73 3.57
N ARG A 177 -14.25 -13.56 3.41
CA ARG A 177 -13.51 -14.09 2.26
C ARG A 177 -12.87 -15.44 2.55
N GLY A 178 -13.54 -16.54 2.22
CA GLY A 178 -13.00 -17.90 2.10
C GLY A 178 -11.94 -18.30 3.13
N GLU A 179 -10.82 -18.82 2.67
CA GLU A 179 -9.71 -19.30 3.53
C GLU A 179 -8.99 -18.17 4.28
N MET A 180 -9.03 -16.96 3.79
CA MET A 180 -8.37 -15.79 4.40
C MET A 180 -9.20 -15.09 5.48
N LYS A 181 -10.45 -15.51 5.71
CA LYS A 181 -11.40 -14.88 6.65
C LYS A 181 -10.88 -14.72 8.09
N ASN A 182 -10.01 -15.60 8.53
CA ASN A 182 -9.47 -15.59 9.89
C ASN A 182 -8.21 -14.71 10.05
N LYS A 183 -7.61 -14.24 8.96
CA LYS A 183 -6.34 -13.48 9.02
C LYS A 183 -6.49 -12.13 9.75
N PRO A 184 -7.57 -11.35 9.54
CA PRO A 184 -7.81 -10.14 10.33
C PRO A 184 -7.88 -10.40 11.85
N SER A 185 -8.48 -11.52 12.27
CA SER A 185 -8.58 -11.87 13.70
C SER A 185 -7.23 -12.25 14.31
N VAL A 186 -6.31 -12.81 13.51
CA VAL A 186 -4.93 -13.11 13.97
C VAL A 186 -4.19 -11.81 14.28
N LEU A 187 -4.29 -10.78 13.44
CA LEU A 187 -3.68 -9.48 13.72
C LEU A 187 -4.25 -8.85 15.00
N ARG A 188 -5.57 -8.94 15.20
CA ARG A 188 -6.19 -8.51 16.46
C ARG A 188 -5.65 -9.28 17.67
N GLY A 189 -5.45 -10.60 17.52
CA GLY A 189 -4.84 -11.45 18.54
C GLY A 189 -3.38 -11.09 18.87
N LEU A 190 -2.66 -10.46 17.95
CA LEU A 190 -1.31 -9.91 18.16
C LEU A 190 -1.31 -8.51 18.81
N GLY A 191 -2.48 -7.96 19.16
CA GLY A 191 -2.59 -6.66 19.79
C GLY A 191 -2.73 -5.49 18.83
N TYR A 192 -3.30 -5.70 17.64
CA TYR A 192 -3.59 -4.65 16.69
C TYR A 192 -5.08 -4.36 16.59
N ASN A 193 -5.47 -3.10 16.66
CA ASN A 193 -6.83 -2.64 16.36
C ASN A 193 -7.01 -2.46 14.84
N SER A 194 -8.10 -3.01 14.30
CA SER A 194 -8.55 -2.77 12.92
C SER A 194 -9.44 -1.54 12.88
N PHE A 195 -9.21 -0.64 11.93
CA PHE A 195 -9.92 0.63 11.87
C PHE A 195 -10.96 0.71 10.75
N ILE A 196 -10.85 -0.05 9.67
CA ILE A 196 -11.89 -0.11 8.65
C ILE A 196 -12.81 -1.29 8.98
N PRO A 197 -14.11 -1.02 9.27
CA PRO A 197 -15.07 -2.08 9.53
C PRO A 197 -15.29 -2.98 8.31
N SER A 198 -15.53 -4.26 8.53
CA SER A 198 -15.73 -5.26 7.47
C SER A 198 -16.98 -5.03 6.58
N ASN A 199 -17.86 -4.12 6.95
CA ASN A 199 -19.01 -3.70 6.16
C ASN A 199 -18.75 -2.47 5.28
N VAL A 200 -17.57 -1.85 5.39
CA VAL A 200 -17.14 -0.75 4.53
C VAL A 200 -16.45 -1.33 3.30
N ILE A 201 -16.97 -1.03 2.13
CA ILE A 201 -16.42 -1.50 0.86
C ILE A 201 -15.18 -0.65 0.52
N THR A 202 -14.04 -1.31 0.32
CA THR A 202 -12.79 -0.68 -0.13
C THR A 202 -12.38 -1.13 -1.52
N ASP A 203 -12.76 -2.35 -1.93
CA ASP A 203 -12.64 -2.85 -3.30
C ASP A 203 -14.04 -2.87 -3.93
N TYR A 204 -14.29 -1.97 -4.87
CA TYR A 204 -15.61 -1.77 -5.48
C TYR A 204 -15.93 -2.79 -6.55
N LYS A 205 -14.95 -3.48 -7.09
CA LYS A 205 -15.12 -4.51 -8.09
C LYS A 205 -15.67 -5.79 -7.48
N ASP A 206 -15.06 -6.23 -6.40
CA ASP A 206 -15.45 -7.45 -5.69
C ASP A 206 -16.42 -7.19 -4.53
N ASN A 207 -16.82 -5.92 -4.29
CA ASN A 207 -17.63 -5.49 -3.14
C ASN A 207 -17.05 -6.00 -1.82
N SER A 208 -15.76 -5.85 -1.64
CA SER A 208 -15.04 -6.37 -0.48
C SER A 208 -14.34 -5.29 0.33
N SER A 209 -14.04 -5.61 1.59
CA SER A 209 -13.31 -4.76 2.53
C SER A 209 -11.93 -5.37 2.78
N ILE A 210 -11.00 -5.13 1.88
CA ILE A 210 -9.67 -5.74 1.91
C ILE A 210 -8.54 -4.78 2.24
N ASP A 211 -8.78 -3.48 2.08
CA ASP A 211 -7.84 -2.44 2.55
C ASP A 211 -8.13 -2.10 4.01
N ASN A 212 -7.09 -1.90 4.82
CA ASN A 212 -7.27 -1.58 6.23
C ASN A 212 -6.04 -0.87 6.83
N PHE A 213 -6.26 -0.38 8.06
CA PHE A 213 -5.25 0.08 9.01
C PHE A 213 -5.33 -0.79 10.26
N TYR A 214 -4.21 -1.42 10.60
CA TYR A 214 -4.03 -2.11 11.86
C TYR A 214 -3.02 -1.33 12.70
N VAL A 215 -3.42 -0.89 13.88
CA VAL A 215 -2.60 -0.04 14.74
C VAL A 215 -2.37 -0.74 16.08
N ASP A 216 -1.14 -0.70 16.57
CA ASP A 216 -0.75 -1.28 17.87
C ASP A 216 -1.66 -0.75 18.98
N ASN A 217 -2.24 -1.64 19.77
CA ASN A 217 -3.13 -1.30 20.90
C ASN A 217 -2.45 -0.42 21.97
N ASN A 218 -1.12 -0.47 22.05
CA ASN A 218 -0.35 0.36 22.97
C ASN A 218 -0.11 1.78 22.45
N PHE A 219 -0.52 2.06 21.20
CA PHE A 219 -0.45 3.41 20.67
C PHE A 219 -1.47 4.30 21.40
N ASN A 220 -1.00 5.40 21.94
CA ASN A 220 -1.85 6.31 22.69
C ASN A 220 -2.64 7.22 21.71
N PHE A 221 -3.97 7.10 21.75
CA PHE A 221 -4.89 7.87 20.92
C PHE A 221 -5.57 8.98 21.71
N GLU A 222 -4.85 9.68 22.60
CA GLU A 222 -5.43 10.69 23.50
C GLU A 222 -6.28 11.76 22.78
N ASN A 223 -5.98 12.04 21.51
CA ASN A 223 -6.62 13.13 20.76
C ASN A 223 -7.60 12.70 19.68
N GLY A 224 -7.86 11.42 19.60
CA GLY A 224 -8.84 10.87 18.66
C GLY A 224 -8.28 10.44 17.31
N ILE A 225 -9.00 9.51 16.71
CA ILE A 225 -8.77 8.97 15.37
C ILE A 225 -10.05 9.12 14.57
N SER A 226 -9.91 9.48 13.31
CA SER A 226 -11.00 9.37 12.34
C SER A 226 -10.56 8.59 11.11
N ILE A 227 -11.50 7.82 10.57
CA ILE A 227 -11.33 7.05 9.35
C ILE A 227 -12.25 7.63 8.28
N GLU A 228 -11.71 7.74 7.08
CA GLU A 228 -12.47 8.09 5.91
C GLU A 228 -12.11 7.13 4.78
N VAL A 229 -13.11 6.67 4.01
CA VAL A 229 -12.91 5.92 2.78
C VAL A 229 -13.55 6.73 1.66
N LYS A 230 -12.73 7.22 0.75
CA LYS A 230 -13.17 7.97 -0.43
C LYS A 230 -13.23 7.06 -1.63
N LYS A 231 -14.38 6.98 -2.25
CA LYS A 231 -14.48 6.40 -3.58
C LYS A 231 -13.71 7.30 -4.55
N THR A 232 -12.72 6.73 -5.22
CA THR A 232 -11.96 7.44 -6.24
C THR A 232 -12.67 7.42 -7.59
N ASP A 233 -12.20 8.24 -8.53
CA ASP A 233 -12.64 8.13 -9.91
C ASP A 233 -12.31 6.73 -10.44
N ARG A 234 -13.28 6.09 -11.11
CA ARG A 234 -13.15 4.77 -11.74
C ARG A 234 -11.98 4.64 -12.72
N PHE A 235 -11.44 5.76 -13.18
CA PHE A 235 -10.27 5.79 -14.04
C PHE A 235 -8.95 5.75 -13.27
N ILE A 236 -8.96 5.96 -11.96
CA ILE A 236 -7.76 5.88 -11.12
C ILE A 236 -7.60 4.46 -10.57
N SER A 237 -8.66 3.89 -9.98
CA SER A 237 -8.62 2.53 -9.40
C SER A 237 -10.02 1.94 -9.21
N ASP A 238 -10.07 0.62 -9.04
CA ASP A 238 -11.21 -0.13 -8.53
C ASP A 238 -11.27 -0.14 -6.99
N HIS A 239 -10.24 0.36 -6.32
CA HIS A 239 -10.21 0.53 -4.87
C HIS A 239 -10.60 1.94 -4.42
N GLY A 240 -11.10 2.04 -3.20
CA GLY A 240 -11.25 3.28 -2.45
C GLY A 240 -9.93 3.74 -1.86
N CYS A 241 -9.73 5.03 -1.80
CA CYS A 241 -8.63 5.62 -1.05
C CYS A 241 -9.01 5.72 0.43
N CYS A 242 -8.25 5.08 1.30
CA CYS A 242 -8.53 5.00 2.72
C CYS A 242 -7.61 5.93 3.51
N PHE A 243 -8.18 6.64 4.48
CA PHE A 243 -7.51 7.66 5.30
C PHE A 243 -7.61 7.30 6.78
N LEU A 244 -6.48 7.31 7.46
CA LEU A 244 -6.37 7.32 8.92
C LEU A 244 -5.87 8.69 9.35
N ASN A 245 -6.72 9.48 9.98
CA ASN A 245 -6.36 10.79 10.51
C ASN A 245 -6.15 10.68 12.02
N ILE A 246 -4.96 11.01 12.49
CA ILE A 246 -4.57 11.00 13.89
C ILE A 246 -4.39 12.46 14.31
N GLN A 247 -5.19 12.91 15.25
CA GLN A 247 -5.07 14.26 15.80
C GLN A 247 -3.86 14.30 16.73
N ASN A 248 -2.93 15.20 16.45
CA ASN A 248 -1.83 15.49 17.37
C ASN A 248 -2.35 16.28 18.57
N PRO A 249 -1.73 16.14 19.76
CA PRO A 249 -2.09 16.91 20.95
C PRO A 249 -1.91 18.41 20.75
#